data_6f7e1e7438dfccbf3a10e16c3e4bf636
#
_entry.id   6f7e1e7438dfccbf3a10e16c3e4bf636
#
_cell.length_a   1.000
_cell.length_b   1.000
_cell.length_c   1.000
_cell.angle_alpha   90.00
_cell.angle_beta   90.00
_cell.angle_gamma   90.00
#
_symmetry.space_group_name_H-M   'P 1'
#
loop_
_entity.id
_entity.type
_entity.pdbx_description
1 polymer ?
#
loop_
_entity_poly.entity_id
_entity_poly.type
_entity_poly.pdbx_seq_one_letter_code
_entity_poly.pdbx_strand_id
1 'polypeptide(L)'
;MESQKIIFTATPGETLKNILENFFFDTLFILCDTHTQKFALPEISKNISTQAQYITIEAGDTHKTLQTLVHVWNELSHKGASRKSLLINLGGGMVTDLGGFAAACFKRGIRFINIPTTLLGAVDAAVGGKTGINFNGLKNEIGAFRPADTVIVSTQFFQTLPQNELLSGYAEMLKHGLIDNPATYRSLLYFDLSMPNWEKLLPLLKESIQVKERIVAEDPFEKGIRKALNLGHTIGHAFESLSHKRETPIPHGFAVAWGLICELLLSHRYLKFPSETISELAAYIYRHYRAFPITCKDYETLYELMTHDKKNEAGYINFTLLQTIGKPVIDCHVDKEEIFVAFDLYRDLFKL
;
A
#
# COMPACT_ATOMS: atom_id res chain seq x y z
N MET A 1 -1.51 -19.08 -8.81
CA MET A 1 -2.48 -18.51 -7.83
C MET A 1 -3.82 -18.33 -8.52
N GLU A 2 -4.95 -18.49 -7.81
CA GLU A 2 -6.26 -18.09 -8.34
C GLU A 2 -6.23 -16.61 -8.70
N SER A 3 -6.84 -16.23 -9.84
CA SER A 3 -6.85 -14.82 -10.26
C SER A 3 -7.81 -14.04 -9.39
N GLN A 4 -7.35 -12.95 -8.80
CA GLN A 4 -8.16 -11.99 -8.07
C GLN A 4 -9.01 -11.18 -9.05
N LYS A 5 -10.32 -11.05 -8.81
CA LYS A 5 -11.19 -10.19 -9.63
C LYS A 5 -11.21 -8.78 -9.04
N ILE A 6 -10.83 -7.75 -9.81
CA ILE A 6 -10.92 -6.35 -9.39
C ILE A 6 -12.04 -5.65 -10.15
N ILE A 7 -12.92 -5.00 -9.40
CA ILE A 7 -14.09 -4.28 -9.94
C ILE A 7 -13.99 -2.82 -9.53
N PHE A 8 -13.96 -1.93 -10.53
CA PHE A 8 -13.98 -0.48 -10.33
C PHE A 8 -15.40 0.04 -10.49
N THR A 9 -15.86 0.82 -9.51
CA THR A 9 -17.28 1.26 -9.50
C THR A 9 -17.44 2.61 -8.80
N ALA A 10 -18.44 3.38 -9.26
CA ALA A 10 -18.92 4.56 -8.55
C ALA A 10 -20.02 4.23 -7.53
N THR A 11 -20.61 3.02 -7.59
CA THR A 11 -21.74 2.56 -6.74
C THR A 11 -21.38 1.28 -6.00
N PRO A 12 -20.50 1.35 -4.98
CA PRO A 12 -19.94 0.14 -4.33
C PRO A 12 -21.02 -0.73 -3.66
N GLY A 13 -22.08 -0.13 -3.10
CA GLY A 13 -23.16 -0.87 -2.47
C GLY A 13 -23.99 -1.70 -3.47
N GLU A 14 -24.34 -1.14 -4.63
CA GLU A 14 -25.04 -1.87 -5.70
C GLU A 14 -24.15 -2.97 -6.29
N THR A 15 -22.87 -2.66 -6.49
CA THR A 15 -21.90 -3.63 -6.99
C THR A 15 -21.77 -4.81 -6.03
N LEU A 16 -21.66 -4.53 -4.72
CA LEU A 16 -21.62 -5.59 -3.70
C LEU A 16 -22.88 -6.43 -3.71
N LYS A 17 -24.08 -5.81 -3.77
CA LYS A 17 -25.35 -6.53 -3.86
C LYS A 17 -25.35 -7.51 -5.03
N ASN A 18 -25.02 -7.06 -6.23
CA ASN A 18 -24.97 -7.90 -7.43
C ASN A 18 -23.97 -9.07 -7.30
N ILE A 19 -22.86 -8.86 -6.61
CA ILE A 19 -21.88 -9.91 -6.32
C ILE A 19 -22.49 -10.94 -5.36
N LEU A 20 -23.09 -10.48 -4.25
CA LEU A 20 -23.66 -11.37 -3.22
C LEU A 20 -24.80 -12.23 -3.74
N GLU A 21 -25.63 -11.73 -4.66
CA GLU A 21 -26.70 -12.50 -5.30
C GLU A 21 -26.19 -13.71 -6.13
N ASN A 22 -24.94 -13.63 -6.59
CA ASN A 22 -24.29 -14.69 -7.39
C ASN A 22 -23.22 -15.45 -6.60
N PHE A 23 -23.10 -15.20 -5.29
CA PHE A 23 -22.07 -15.78 -4.44
C PHE A 23 -22.70 -16.76 -3.45
N PHE A 24 -22.30 -18.01 -3.50
CA PHE A 24 -22.81 -19.01 -2.55
C PHE A 24 -22.09 -18.90 -1.20
N PHE A 25 -22.81 -18.60 -0.14
CA PHE A 25 -22.35 -18.59 1.25
C PHE A 25 -23.50 -18.94 2.20
N ASP A 26 -23.18 -19.41 3.41
CA ASP A 26 -24.18 -19.69 4.46
C ASP A 26 -24.35 -18.50 5.43
N THR A 27 -23.27 -17.81 5.75
CA THR A 27 -23.27 -16.66 6.66
C THR A 27 -22.36 -15.57 6.14
N LEU A 28 -22.83 -14.33 6.16
CA LEU A 28 -22.10 -13.15 5.77
C LEU A 28 -21.52 -12.46 6.99
N PHE A 29 -20.21 -12.21 6.96
CA PHE A 29 -19.49 -11.41 7.97
C PHE A 29 -18.93 -10.15 7.33
N ILE A 30 -18.97 -9.03 8.06
CA ILE A 30 -18.35 -7.77 7.67
C ILE A 30 -17.38 -7.36 8.77
N LEU A 31 -16.08 -7.38 8.44
CA LEU A 31 -15.01 -6.85 9.28
C LEU A 31 -14.75 -5.41 8.89
N CYS A 32 -14.81 -4.51 9.86
CA CYS A 32 -14.47 -3.10 9.70
C CYS A 32 -13.72 -2.60 10.95
N ASP A 33 -13.08 -1.45 10.84
CA ASP A 33 -12.55 -0.75 12.00
C ASP A 33 -13.55 0.32 12.51
N THR A 34 -13.25 0.93 13.65
CA THR A 34 -14.10 1.96 14.28
C THR A 34 -14.35 3.17 13.38
N HIS A 35 -13.41 3.53 12.49
CA HIS A 35 -13.60 4.62 11.52
C HIS A 35 -14.47 4.17 10.36
N THR A 36 -14.18 3.02 9.78
CA THR A 36 -14.89 2.52 8.60
C THR A 36 -16.30 2.04 8.95
N GLN A 37 -16.54 1.60 10.18
CA GLN A 37 -17.88 1.40 10.69
C GLN A 37 -18.74 2.67 10.60
N LYS A 38 -18.16 3.82 10.91
CA LYS A 38 -18.87 5.10 10.89
C LYS A 38 -19.02 5.69 9.49
N PHE A 39 -17.97 5.64 8.66
CA PHE A 39 -17.91 6.41 7.42
C PHE A 39 -18.12 5.57 6.16
N ALA A 40 -17.81 4.28 6.17
CA ALA A 40 -17.88 3.43 4.99
C ALA A 40 -19.01 2.40 5.04
N LEU A 41 -19.28 1.81 6.21
CA LEU A 41 -20.31 0.79 6.37
C LEU A 41 -21.72 1.26 5.94
N PRO A 42 -22.17 2.50 6.22
CA PRO A 42 -23.47 2.98 5.76
C PRO A 42 -23.64 2.97 4.25
N GLU A 43 -22.53 3.15 3.48
CA GLU A 43 -22.56 3.19 2.02
C GLU A 43 -22.84 1.82 1.37
N ILE A 44 -22.50 0.74 2.05
CA ILE A 44 -22.73 -0.62 1.55
C ILE A 44 -23.92 -1.30 2.22
N SER A 45 -24.21 -1.02 3.50
CA SER A 45 -25.21 -1.74 4.27
C SER A 45 -26.64 -1.54 3.75
N LYS A 46 -26.94 -0.39 3.17
CA LYS A 46 -28.26 -0.08 2.55
C LYS A 46 -28.63 -1.06 1.44
N ASN A 47 -27.66 -1.67 0.80
CA ASN A 47 -27.83 -2.52 -0.36
C ASN A 47 -27.73 -4.03 -0.03
N ILE A 48 -27.37 -4.36 1.22
CA ILE A 48 -27.24 -5.75 1.67
C ILE A 48 -28.60 -6.21 2.21
N SER A 49 -29.27 -7.10 1.47
CA SER A 49 -30.57 -7.69 1.87
C SER A 49 -30.42 -8.89 2.81
N THR A 50 -29.22 -9.47 2.91
CA THR A 50 -28.92 -10.63 3.75
C THR A 50 -28.52 -10.17 5.16
N GLN A 51 -28.96 -10.89 6.17
CA GLN A 51 -28.51 -10.61 7.55
C GLN A 51 -27.00 -10.82 7.68
N ALA A 52 -26.25 -9.73 7.89
CA ALA A 52 -24.81 -9.76 8.08
C ALA A 52 -24.43 -9.75 9.57
N GLN A 53 -23.35 -10.46 9.91
CA GLN A 53 -22.70 -10.40 11.22
C GLN A 53 -21.55 -9.40 11.16
N TYR A 54 -21.49 -8.47 12.09
CA TYR A 54 -20.48 -7.41 12.11
C TYR A 54 -19.37 -7.73 13.12
N ILE A 55 -18.12 -7.50 12.70
CA ILE A 55 -16.93 -7.58 13.56
C ILE A 55 -16.24 -6.23 13.45
N THR A 56 -16.05 -5.54 14.56
CA THR A 56 -15.39 -4.24 14.62
C THR A 56 -14.09 -4.34 15.40
N ILE A 57 -13.02 -3.79 14.84
CA ILE A 57 -11.70 -3.70 15.46
C ILE A 57 -11.28 -2.25 15.62
N GLU A 58 -10.27 -1.97 16.44
CA GLU A 58 -9.73 -0.63 16.59
C GLU A 58 -9.01 -0.18 15.32
N ALA A 59 -9.16 1.11 14.97
CA ALA A 59 -8.51 1.68 13.80
C ALA A 59 -7.02 1.96 14.04
N GLY A 60 -6.21 1.90 12.98
CA GLY A 60 -4.79 2.23 12.99
C GLY A 60 -3.86 1.01 12.87
N ASP A 61 -2.70 1.22 12.22
CA ASP A 61 -1.72 0.15 11.93
C ASP A 61 -1.11 -0.49 13.20
N THR A 62 -1.12 0.22 14.32
CA THR A 62 -0.71 -0.29 15.63
C THR A 62 -1.58 -1.44 16.13
N HIS A 63 -2.82 -1.55 15.62
CA HIS A 63 -3.75 -2.63 15.92
C HIS A 63 -3.68 -3.82 14.95
N LYS A 64 -2.77 -3.79 13.98
CA LYS A 64 -2.50 -4.92 13.07
C LYS A 64 -1.68 -6.02 13.78
N THR A 65 -2.22 -6.58 14.85
CA THR A 65 -1.52 -7.46 15.80
C THR A 65 -2.11 -8.87 15.84
N LEU A 66 -1.36 -9.80 16.47
CA LEU A 66 -1.85 -11.15 16.75
C LEU A 66 -3.08 -11.11 17.67
N GLN A 67 -3.14 -10.20 18.64
CA GLN A 67 -4.27 -10.06 19.57
C GLN A 67 -5.54 -9.69 18.81
N THR A 68 -5.47 -8.74 17.89
CA THR A 68 -6.60 -8.34 17.05
C THR A 68 -7.03 -9.49 16.14
N LEU A 69 -6.06 -10.24 15.58
CA LEU A 69 -6.34 -11.43 14.76
C LEU A 69 -7.10 -12.50 15.55
N VAL A 70 -6.66 -12.79 16.78
CA VAL A 70 -7.33 -13.75 17.69
C VAL A 70 -8.75 -13.27 18.02
N HIS A 71 -8.94 -11.96 18.23
CA HIS A 71 -10.28 -11.39 18.43
C HIS A 71 -11.19 -11.67 17.22
N VAL A 72 -10.73 -11.44 16.00
CA VAL A 72 -11.49 -11.71 14.78
C VAL A 72 -11.86 -13.20 14.68
N TRP A 73 -10.92 -14.13 14.95
CA TRP A 73 -11.21 -15.57 14.94
C TRP A 73 -12.23 -15.98 15.99
N ASN A 74 -12.17 -15.40 17.19
CA ASN A 74 -13.13 -15.66 18.26
C ASN A 74 -14.52 -15.19 17.83
N GLU A 75 -14.66 -14.00 17.27
CA GLU A 75 -15.93 -13.47 16.77
C GLU A 75 -16.51 -14.35 15.65
N LEU A 76 -15.69 -14.75 14.67
CA LEU A 76 -16.10 -15.68 13.63
C LEU A 76 -16.61 -17.00 14.22
N SER A 77 -15.88 -17.55 15.20
CA SER A 77 -16.23 -18.83 15.85
C SER A 77 -17.53 -18.73 16.66
N HIS A 78 -17.63 -17.72 17.54
CA HIS A 78 -18.80 -17.52 18.42
C HIS A 78 -20.07 -17.24 17.64
N LYS A 79 -19.95 -16.53 16.51
CA LYS A 79 -21.07 -16.23 15.60
C LYS A 79 -21.35 -17.34 14.59
N GLY A 80 -20.73 -18.51 14.74
CA GLY A 80 -21.05 -19.72 13.99
C GLY A 80 -20.51 -19.79 12.57
N ALA A 81 -19.42 -19.08 12.25
CA ALA A 81 -18.82 -19.14 10.91
C ALA A 81 -18.45 -20.58 10.51
N SER A 82 -18.80 -20.97 9.31
CA SER A 82 -18.46 -22.26 8.67
C SER A 82 -17.36 -22.10 7.61
N ARG A 83 -17.00 -23.18 6.94
CA ARG A 83 -16.12 -23.13 5.74
C ARG A 83 -16.79 -22.48 4.52
N LYS A 84 -18.11 -22.33 4.54
CA LYS A 84 -18.89 -21.71 3.46
C LYS A 84 -19.23 -20.25 3.76
N SER A 85 -18.80 -19.73 4.90
CA SER A 85 -19.04 -18.34 5.24
C SER A 85 -18.19 -17.41 4.38
N LEU A 86 -18.70 -16.21 4.16
CA LEU A 86 -18.05 -15.14 3.40
C LEU A 86 -17.65 -14.00 4.35
N LEU A 87 -16.39 -13.56 4.29
CA LEU A 87 -15.90 -12.40 5.03
C LEU A 87 -15.72 -11.22 4.06
N ILE A 88 -16.33 -10.08 4.36
CA ILE A 88 -16.06 -8.81 3.70
C ILE A 88 -15.13 -8.00 4.58
N ASN A 89 -13.95 -7.64 4.06
CA ASN A 89 -13.01 -6.72 4.72
C ASN A 89 -13.27 -5.31 4.20
N LEU A 90 -13.95 -4.48 4.98
CA LEU A 90 -14.29 -3.10 4.66
C LEU A 90 -13.36 -2.16 5.43
N GLY A 91 -12.27 -1.70 4.80
CA GLY A 91 -11.33 -0.84 5.50
C GLY A 91 -10.08 -0.50 4.71
N GLY A 92 -9.15 0.20 5.34
CA GLY A 92 -7.83 0.47 4.79
C GLY A 92 -6.94 -0.78 4.74
N GLY A 93 -5.66 -0.59 4.43
CA GLY A 93 -4.67 -1.67 4.33
C GLY A 93 -4.60 -2.55 5.57
N MET A 94 -4.72 -1.98 6.77
CA MET A 94 -4.74 -2.74 8.01
C MET A 94 -5.88 -3.76 8.04
N VAL A 95 -7.10 -3.36 7.71
CA VAL A 95 -8.28 -4.24 7.72
C VAL A 95 -8.19 -5.29 6.61
N THR A 96 -7.75 -4.91 5.41
CA THR A 96 -7.66 -5.85 4.27
C THR A 96 -6.57 -6.90 4.50
N ASP A 97 -5.42 -6.54 5.08
CA ASP A 97 -4.33 -7.46 5.38
C ASP A 97 -4.67 -8.41 6.53
N LEU A 98 -5.12 -7.87 7.67
CA LEU A 98 -5.47 -8.66 8.85
C LEU A 98 -6.69 -9.55 8.57
N GLY A 99 -7.72 -9.00 7.94
CA GLY A 99 -8.94 -9.74 7.60
C GLY A 99 -8.69 -10.81 6.53
N GLY A 100 -7.85 -10.51 5.54
CA GLY A 100 -7.40 -11.49 4.55
C GLY A 100 -6.61 -12.63 5.19
N PHE A 101 -5.72 -12.33 6.15
CA PHE A 101 -4.97 -13.35 6.90
C PHE A 101 -5.89 -14.13 7.84
N ALA A 102 -6.84 -13.47 8.50
CA ALA A 102 -7.86 -14.14 9.29
C ALA A 102 -8.63 -15.17 8.45
N ALA A 103 -9.11 -14.75 7.27
CA ALA A 103 -9.82 -15.62 6.34
C ALA A 103 -8.95 -16.77 5.81
N ALA A 104 -7.68 -16.50 5.49
CA ALA A 104 -6.75 -17.52 4.99
C ALA A 104 -6.50 -18.66 5.99
N CYS A 105 -6.49 -18.34 7.30
CA CYS A 105 -6.19 -19.31 8.36
C CYS A 105 -7.45 -19.94 8.97
N PHE A 106 -8.58 -19.20 9.07
CA PHE A 106 -9.78 -19.68 9.73
C PHE A 106 -10.35 -20.92 9.02
N LYS A 107 -10.56 -22.01 9.76
CA LYS A 107 -11.03 -23.32 9.22
C LYS A 107 -10.25 -23.82 7.99
N ARG A 108 -8.97 -23.45 7.84
CA ARG A 108 -8.08 -23.74 6.70
C ARG A 108 -8.44 -22.98 5.42
N GLY A 109 -9.06 -21.82 5.56
CA GLY A 109 -9.44 -20.92 4.49
C GLY A 109 -10.96 -20.81 4.32
N ILE A 110 -11.46 -19.57 4.42
CA ILE A 110 -12.80 -19.16 4.01
C ILE A 110 -12.67 -18.12 2.89
N ARG A 111 -13.75 -17.92 2.15
CA ARG A 111 -13.79 -16.93 1.06
C ARG A 111 -13.88 -15.52 1.63
N PHE A 112 -13.26 -14.56 0.92
CA PHE A 112 -13.34 -13.16 1.35
C PHE A 112 -13.31 -12.17 0.18
N ILE A 113 -13.90 -11.00 0.43
CA ILE A 113 -13.95 -9.85 -0.48
C ILE A 113 -13.27 -8.69 0.22
N ASN A 114 -12.39 -7.97 -0.47
CA ASN A 114 -11.82 -6.72 0.02
C ASN A 114 -12.57 -5.52 -0.57
N ILE A 115 -12.91 -4.56 0.27
CA ILE A 115 -13.44 -3.24 -0.09
C ILE A 115 -12.50 -2.20 0.54
N PRO A 116 -11.40 -1.85 -0.14
CA PRO A 116 -10.44 -0.89 0.39
C PRO A 116 -11.07 0.51 0.46
N THR A 117 -10.97 1.14 1.62
CA THR A 117 -11.55 2.46 1.89
C THR A 117 -10.51 3.58 1.95
N THR A 118 -9.22 3.25 1.88
CA THR A 118 -8.13 4.22 1.72
C THR A 118 -7.49 4.07 0.36
N LEU A 119 -6.92 5.16 -0.16
CA LEU A 119 -6.22 5.13 -1.45
C LEU A 119 -5.03 4.16 -1.38
N LEU A 120 -4.24 4.19 -0.30
CA LEU A 120 -3.13 3.25 -0.08
C LEU A 120 -3.61 1.79 -0.05
N GLY A 121 -4.72 1.52 0.65
CA GLY A 121 -5.33 0.19 0.65
C GLY A 121 -5.72 -0.29 -0.74
N ALA A 122 -6.27 0.60 -1.57
CA ALA A 122 -6.72 0.28 -2.92
C ALA A 122 -5.57 0.02 -3.90
N VAL A 123 -4.52 0.88 -3.89
CA VAL A 123 -3.41 0.76 -4.86
C VAL A 123 -2.39 -0.29 -4.45
N ASP A 124 -2.28 -0.60 -3.15
CA ASP A 124 -1.23 -1.49 -2.66
C ASP A 124 -1.76 -2.68 -1.88
N ALA A 125 -2.29 -2.51 -0.67
CA ALA A 125 -2.53 -3.62 0.26
C ALA A 125 -3.59 -4.62 -0.23
N ALA A 126 -4.73 -4.18 -0.76
CA ALA A 126 -5.82 -5.06 -1.17
C ALA A 126 -5.54 -5.89 -2.44
N VAL A 127 -4.46 -5.55 -3.17
CA VAL A 127 -4.11 -6.15 -4.46
C VAL A 127 -2.79 -6.93 -4.36
N GLY A 128 -2.77 -8.13 -4.95
CA GLY A 128 -1.54 -8.94 -5.02
C GLY A 128 -1.44 -10.04 -3.97
N GLY A 129 -2.49 -10.23 -3.16
CA GLY A 129 -2.69 -11.41 -2.32
C GLY A 129 -1.75 -11.56 -1.12
N LYS A 130 -0.93 -10.56 -0.81
CA LYS A 130 -0.19 -10.54 0.46
C LYS A 130 -1.17 -10.18 1.58
N THR A 131 -1.24 -11.00 2.62
CA THR A 131 -2.05 -10.76 3.82
C THR A 131 -1.18 -11.00 5.05
N GLY A 132 -1.43 -10.31 6.17
CA GLY A 132 -0.56 -10.51 7.33
C GLY A 132 -0.80 -9.54 8.47
N ILE A 133 0.05 -9.71 9.48
CA ILE A 133 0.06 -8.92 10.72
C ILE A 133 1.48 -8.47 11.07
N ASN A 134 1.56 -7.45 11.90
CA ASN A 134 2.79 -7.03 12.54
C ASN A 134 3.10 -7.97 13.73
N PHE A 135 4.37 -8.26 13.96
CA PHE A 135 4.81 -9.15 15.04
C PHE A 135 6.16 -8.71 15.60
N ASN A 136 6.29 -8.72 16.92
CA ASN A 136 7.52 -8.32 17.62
C ASN A 136 8.13 -6.98 17.18
N GLY A 137 7.26 -5.98 16.91
CA GLY A 137 7.71 -4.65 16.46
C GLY A 137 8.08 -4.56 14.97
N LEU A 138 8.00 -5.68 14.23
CA LEU A 138 8.27 -5.73 12.80
C LEU A 138 6.96 -5.69 12.01
N LYS A 139 6.90 -4.86 10.95
CA LYS A 139 5.74 -4.77 10.06
C LYS A 139 5.63 -5.98 9.14
N ASN A 140 4.39 -6.48 8.96
CA ASN A 140 4.05 -7.55 8.01
C ASN A 140 4.95 -8.80 8.15
N GLU A 141 5.31 -9.16 9.39
CA GLU A 141 6.25 -10.26 9.67
C GLU A 141 5.62 -11.63 9.47
N ILE A 142 4.35 -11.77 9.84
CA ILE A 142 3.61 -13.02 9.73
C ILE A 142 2.45 -12.83 8.76
N GLY A 143 2.34 -13.72 7.78
CA GLY A 143 1.28 -13.60 6.78
C GLY A 143 1.18 -14.81 5.85
N ALA A 144 0.30 -14.68 4.87
CA ALA A 144 0.06 -15.67 3.84
C ALA A 144 -0.11 -15.01 2.46
N PHE A 145 0.19 -15.77 1.41
CA PHE A 145 -0.16 -15.40 0.04
C PHE A 145 -1.55 -15.96 -0.26
N ARG A 146 -2.58 -15.16 -0.02
CA ARG A 146 -3.98 -15.52 -0.29
C ARG A 146 -4.71 -14.34 -0.94
N PRO A 147 -4.99 -14.35 -2.25
CA PRO A 147 -5.76 -13.31 -2.89
C PRO A 147 -7.23 -13.34 -2.43
N ALA A 148 -7.86 -12.16 -2.36
CA ALA A 148 -9.29 -12.06 -2.20
C ALA A 148 -10.01 -12.62 -3.44
N ASP A 149 -11.21 -13.19 -3.28
CA ASP A 149 -12.03 -13.61 -4.41
C ASP A 149 -12.40 -12.40 -5.31
N THR A 150 -12.67 -11.26 -4.67
CA THR A 150 -12.98 -10.01 -5.35
C THR A 150 -12.45 -8.83 -4.55
N VAL A 151 -11.99 -7.79 -5.26
CA VAL A 151 -11.70 -6.47 -4.69
C VAL A 151 -12.65 -5.46 -5.34
N ILE A 152 -13.40 -4.72 -4.53
CA ILE A 152 -14.28 -3.64 -5.01
C ILE A 152 -13.61 -2.31 -4.72
N VAL A 153 -13.21 -1.60 -5.76
CA VAL A 153 -12.49 -0.32 -5.67
C VAL A 153 -13.45 0.81 -6.04
N SER A 154 -13.60 1.77 -5.13
CA SER A 154 -14.44 2.96 -5.36
C SER A 154 -13.80 4.20 -4.75
N THR A 155 -13.75 5.27 -5.53
CA THR A 155 -13.30 6.60 -5.06
C THR A 155 -14.30 7.25 -4.10
N GLN A 156 -15.52 6.73 -3.99
CA GLN A 156 -16.53 7.24 -3.05
C GLN A 156 -16.03 7.21 -1.60
N PHE A 157 -15.30 6.16 -1.21
CA PHE A 157 -14.76 6.05 0.15
C PHE A 157 -13.64 7.05 0.46
N PHE A 158 -12.98 7.60 -0.56
CA PHE A 158 -11.85 8.52 -0.38
C PHE A 158 -12.29 9.94 -0.07
N GLN A 159 -13.58 10.27 -0.28
CA GLN A 159 -14.13 11.61 -0.06
C GLN A 159 -14.08 12.03 1.42
N THR A 160 -14.02 11.06 2.33
CA THR A 160 -13.95 11.29 3.78
C THR A 160 -12.55 11.11 4.36
N LEU A 161 -11.55 10.80 3.51
CA LEU A 161 -10.18 10.63 3.98
C LEU A 161 -9.54 11.98 4.36
N PRO A 162 -8.76 12.02 5.44
CA PRO A 162 -7.83 13.11 5.68
C PRO A 162 -6.84 13.27 4.51
N GLN A 163 -6.42 14.49 4.24
CA GLN A 163 -5.53 14.80 3.12
C GLN A 163 -4.20 14.02 3.15
N ASN A 164 -3.64 13.80 4.34
CA ASN A 164 -2.42 13.00 4.50
C ASN A 164 -2.61 11.52 4.12
N GLU A 165 -3.79 10.94 4.36
CA GLU A 165 -4.10 9.57 3.95
C GLU A 165 -4.27 9.47 2.42
N LEU A 166 -4.88 10.48 1.80
CA LEU A 166 -4.98 10.56 0.35
C LEU A 166 -3.57 10.68 -0.27
N LEU A 167 -2.74 11.59 0.24
CA LEU A 167 -1.36 11.76 -0.20
C LEU A 167 -0.54 10.47 0.01
N SER A 168 -0.74 9.77 1.12
CA SER A 168 -0.04 8.52 1.40
C SER A 168 -0.28 7.46 0.29
N GLY A 169 -1.52 7.27 -0.13
CA GLY A 169 -1.82 6.36 -1.25
C GLY A 169 -1.33 6.90 -2.60
N TYR A 170 -1.33 8.22 -2.77
CA TYR A 170 -0.93 8.82 -4.04
C TYR A 170 0.58 8.70 -4.33
N ALA A 171 1.41 8.64 -3.31
CA ALA A 171 2.84 8.35 -3.48
C ALA A 171 3.07 6.98 -4.16
N GLU A 172 2.26 5.99 -3.85
CA GLU A 172 2.30 4.68 -4.50
C GLU A 172 1.85 4.76 -5.98
N MET A 173 0.85 5.60 -6.28
CA MET A 173 0.46 5.83 -7.67
C MET A 173 1.59 6.50 -8.47
N LEU A 174 2.27 7.50 -7.91
CA LEU A 174 3.45 8.12 -8.53
C LEU A 174 4.57 7.10 -8.77
N LYS A 175 4.83 6.21 -7.82
CA LYS A 175 5.78 5.09 -7.98
C LYS A 175 5.35 4.18 -9.15
N HIS A 176 4.07 3.81 -9.21
CA HIS A 176 3.56 2.98 -10.30
C HIS A 176 3.73 3.67 -11.66
N GLY A 177 3.47 4.98 -11.75
CA GLY A 177 3.71 5.74 -12.97
C GLY A 177 5.19 5.75 -13.40
N LEU A 178 6.12 5.90 -12.44
CA LEU A 178 7.56 5.87 -12.70
C LEU A 178 8.04 4.51 -13.23
N ILE A 179 7.52 3.40 -12.71
CA ILE A 179 7.92 2.05 -13.14
C ILE A 179 7.19 1.58 -14.40
N ASP A 180 6.12 2.25 -14.82
CA ASP A 180 5.28 1.85 -15.95
C ASP A 180 5.60 2.61 -17.24
N ASN A 181 5.18 3.87 -17.36
CA ASN A 181 5.41 4.66 -18.57
C ASN A 181 5.28 6.18 -18.34
N PRO A 182 5.90 7.00 -19.24
CA PRO A 182 5.91 8.46 -19.11
C PRO A 182 4.51 9.11 -19.16
N ALA A 183 3.55 8.54 -19.88
CA ALA A 183 2.22 9.13 -20.04
C ALA A 183 1.44 9.03 -18.72
N THR A 184 1.39 7.83 -18.12
CA THR A 184 0.77 7.60 -16.81
C THR A 184 1.44 8.46 -15.73
N TYR A 185 2.79 8.49 -15.69
CA TYR A 185 3.52 9.33 -14.74
C TYR A 185 3.14 10.81 -14.84
N ARG A 186 3.09 11.37 -16.06
CA ARG A 186 2.70 12.78 -16.28
C ARG A 186 1.26 13.04 -15.86
N SER A 187 0.33 12.15 -16.18
CA SER A 187 -1.07 12.28 -15.77
C SER A 187 -1.21 12.36 -14.25
N LEU A 188 -0.41 11.58 -13.53
CA LEU A 188 -0.37 11.61 -12.06
C LEU A 188 0.30 12.89 -11.55
N LEU A 189 1.41 13.31 -12.12
CA LEU A 189 2.15 14.49 -11.67
C LEU A 189 1.32 15.80 -11.79
N TYR A 190 0.41 15.87 -12.76
CA TYR A 190 -0.43 17.04 -12.99
C TYR A 190 -1.86 16.94 -12.43
N PHE A 191 -2.20 15.83 -11.76
CA PHE A 191 -3.49 15.69 -11.11
C PHE A 191 -3.56 16.56 -9.83
N ASP A 192 -4.60 17.38 -9.71
CA ASP A 192 -4.80 18.23 -8.53
C ASP A 192 -5.42 17.45 -7.37
N LEU A 193 -4.60 17.16 -6.36
CA LEU A 193 -5.02 16.48 -5.12
C LEU A 193 -5.59 17.44 -4.07
N SER A 194 -5.48 18.76 -4.25
CA SER A 194 -6.05 19.71 -3.29
C SER A 194 -7.56 19.82 -3.44
N MET A 195 -8.05 19.62 -4.67
CA MET A 195 -9.47 19.56 -5.01
C MET A 195 -9.72 18.38 -5.98
N PRO A 196 -9.65 17.13 -5.50
CA PRO A 196 -9.65 15.98 -6.37
C PRO A 196 -10.98 15.80 -7.09
N ASN A 197 -10.92 15.70 -8.41
CA ASN A 197 -12.04 15.23 -9.21
C ASN A 197 -12.08 13.71 -9.16
N TRP A 198 -13.01 13.16 -8.38
CA TRP A 198 -13.12 11.73 -8.11
C TRP A 198 -13.41 10.88 -9.35
N GLU A 199 -14.17 11.43 -10.32
CA GLU A 199 -14.43 10.74 -11.59
C GLU A 199 -13.17 10.63 -12.44
N LYS A 200 -12.31 11.65 -12.43
CA LYS A 200 -11.01 11.63 -13.12
C LYS A 200 -9.95 10.82 -12.35
N LEU A 201 -10.07 10.71 -11.04
CA LEU A 201 -9.16 9.88 -10.24
C LEU A 201 -9.37 8.38 -10.50
N LEU A 202 -10.60 7.93 -10.72
CA LEU A 202 -10.92 6.51 -10.88
C LEU A 202 -10.16 5.84 -12.05
N PRO A 203 -10.10 6.42 -13.26
CA PRO A 203 -9.27 5.85 -14.34
C PRO A 203 -7.77 5.82 -13.99
N LEU A 204 -7.21 6.87 -13.38
CA LEU A 204 -5.81 6.89 -12.96
C LEU A 204 -5.50 5.81 -11.91
N LEU A 205 -6.44 5.64 -10.97
CA LEU A 205 -6.37 4.57 -9.98
C LEU A 205 -6.41 3.18 -10.63
N LYS A 206 -7.28 3.00 -11.63
CA LYS A 206 -7.36 1.76 -12.40
C LYS A 206 -6.05 1.46 -13.11
N GLU A 207 -5.47 2.43 -13.82
CA GLU A 207 -4.17 2.28 -14.48
C GLU A 207 -3.08 1.91 -13.47
N SER A 208 -3.02 2.61 -12.34
CA SER A 208 -2.05 2.33 -11.27
C SER A 208 -2.19 0.90 -10.71
N ILE A 209 -3.41 0.44 -10.46
CA ILE A 209 -3.65 -0.93 -9.97
C ILE A 209 -3.27 -1.96 -11.03
N GLN A 210 -3.56 -1.71 -12.32
CA GLN A 210 -3.20 -2.61 -13.41
C GLN A 210 -1.69 -2.79 -13.56
N VAL A 211 -0.88 -1.77 -13.26
CA VAL A 211 0.58 -1.91 -13.20
C VAL A 211 0.96 -2.99 -12.18
N LYS A 212 0.41 -2.89 -10.97
CA LYS A 212 0.67 -3.88 -9.91
C LYS A 212 0.15 -5.27 -10.28
N GLU A 213 -1.08 -5.37 -10.80
CA GLU A 213 -1.67 -6.66 -11.23
C GLU A 213 -0.76 -7.37 -12.24
N ARG A 214 -0.29 -6.66 -13.27
CA ARG A 214 0.59 -7.19 -14.30
C ARG A 214 1.89 -7.72 -13.70
N ILE A 215 2.55 -6.92 -12.86
CA ILE A 215 3.81 -7.30 -12.20
C ILE A 215 3.62 -8.50 -11.26
N VAL A 216 2.53 -8.53 -10.49
CA VAL A 216 2.22 -9.64 -9.57
C VAL A 216 1.85 -10.91 -10.32
N ALA A 217 1.15 -10.81 -11.46
CA ALA A 217 0.82 -11.96 -12.29
C ALA A 217 2.07 -12.64 -12.87
N GLU A 218 3.09 -11.85 -13.23
CA GLU A 218 4.36 -12.33 -13.74
C GLU A 218 5.24 -12.93 -12.63
N ASP A 219 5.27 -12.30 -11.45
CA ASP A 219 6.09 -12.73 -10.31
C ASP A 219 5.30 -12.71 -9.01
N PRO A 220 4.47 -13.72 -8.73
CA PRO A 220 3.62 -13.77 -7.54
C PRO A 220 4.38 -13.78 -6.21
N PHE A 221 5.61 -14.31 -6.19
CA PHE A 221 6.40 -14.56 -4.98
C PHE A 221 7.58 -13.59 -4.78
N GLU A 222 7.66 -12.52 -5.60
CA GLU A 222 8.68 -11.47 -5.48
C GLU A 222 10.14 -11.98 -5.58
N LYS A 223 10.36 -12.89 -6.51
CA LYS A 223 11.71 -13.41 -6.79
C LYS A 223 12.45 -12.67 -7.91
N GLY A 224 11.75 -11.86 -8.68
CA GLY A 224 12.25 -11.15 -9.85
C GLY A 224 11.58 -9.78 -10.02
N ILE A 225 10.86 -9.59 -11.13
CA ILE A 225 10.32 -8.28 -11.56
C ILE A 225 9.42 -7.60 -10.52
N ARG A 226 8.76 -8.35 -9.63
CA ARG A 226 7.95 -7.75 -8.56
C ARG A 226 8.78 -6.90 -7.60
N LYS A 227 10.10 -7.11 -7.51
CA LYS A 227 11.01 -6.23 -6.77
C LYS A 227 11.00 -4.79 -7.31
N ALA A 228 10.57 -4.55 -8.56
CA ALA A 228 10.38 -3.21 -9.11
C ALA A 228 9.40 -2.36 -8.29
N LEU A 229 8.41 -2.98 -7.63
CA LEU A 229 7.49 -2.30 -6.72
C LEU A 229 8.17 -1.74 -5.47
N ASN A 230 9.43 -2.10 -5.20
CA ASN A 230 10.22 -1.60 -4.09
C ASN A 230 10.96 -0.28 -4.38
N LEU A 231 10.80 0.32 -5.58
CA LEU A 231 11.33 1.65 -5.86
C LEU A 231 10.85 2.66 -4.79
N GLY A 232 11.77 3.41 -4.22
CA GLY A 232 11.47 4.36 -3.13
C GLY A 232 11.33 3.74 -1.74
N HIS A 233 11.35 2.41 -1.62
CA HIS A 233 11.07 1.73 -0.34
C HIS A 233 12.30 1.45 0.49
N THR A 234 13.48 1.26 -0.10
CA THR A 234 14.70 0.95 0.67
C THR A 234 15.07 2.13 1.58
N ILE A 235 15.14 3.33 1.03
CA ILE A 235 15.37 4.56 1.80
C ILE A 235 14.08 5.00 2.51
N GLY A 236 12.92 4.84 1.89
CA GLY A 236 11.63 5.18 2.49
C GLY A 236 11.39 4.48 3.83
N HIS A 237 11.59 3.17 3.92
CA HIS A 237 11.47 2.41 5.17
C HIS A 237 12.48 2.87 6.24
N ALA A 238 13.68 3.28 5.85
CA ALA A 238 14.64 3.84 6.79
C ALA A 238 14.14 5.19 7.35
N PHE A 239 13.55 6.08 6.53
CA PHE A 239 12.92 7.31 6.98
C PHE A 239 11.74 7.04 7.90
N GLU A 240 10.87 6.11 7.55
CA GLU A 240 9.73 5.69 8.38
C GLU A 240 10.22 5.17 9.75
N SER A 241 11.22 4.30 9.76
CA SER A 241 11.81 3.75 10.98
C SER A 241 12.49 4.82 11.83
N LEU A 242 13.20 5.77 11.21
CA LEU A 242 13.81 6.90 11.92
C LEU A 242 12.75 7.81 12.55
N SER A 243 11.61 8.02 11.87
CA SER A 243 10.50 8.81 12.41
C SER A 243 9.88 8.18 13.64
N HIS A 244 9.76 6.86 13.67
CA HIS A 244 9.32 6.12 14.86
C HIS A 244 10.32 6.24 16.02
N LYS A 245 11.64 6.13 15.73
CA LYS A 245 12.69 6.35 16.76
C LYS A 245 12.67 7.77 17.32
N ARG A 246 12.23 8.76 16.53
CA ARG A 246 12.08 10.16 16.94
C ARG A 246 10.73 10.46 17.59
N GLU A 247 9.88 9.46 17.79
CA GLU A 247 8.51 9.61 18.32
C GLU A 247 7.63 10.59 17.52
N THR A 248 7.94 10.76 16.24
CA THR A 248 7.19 11.60 15.27
C THR A 248 6.82 10.77 14.05
N PRO A 249 5.96 9.74 14.19
CA PRO A 249 5.66 8.81 13.12
C PRO A 249 5.05 9.51 11.91
N ILE A 250 5.50 9.12 10.73
CA ILE A 250 5.04 9.64 9.43
C ILE A 250 4.20 8.59 8.71
N PRO A 251 3.23 8.99 7.86
CA PRO A 251 2.51 8.04 7.00
C PRO A 251 3.47 7.36 6.02
N HIS A 252 3.23 6.07 5.76
CA HIS A 252 4.06 5.25 4.88
C HIS A 252 4.35 5.91 3.52
N GLY A 253 3.31 6.38 2.82
CA GLY A 253 3.50 6.99 1.50
C GLY A 253 4.32 8.29 1.52
N PHE A 254 4.39 9.00 2.65
CA PHE A 254 5.32 10.13 2.79
C PHE A 254 6.77 9.66 2.76
N ALA A 255 7.06 8.58 3.49
CA ALA A 255 8.36 7.96 3.48
C ALA A 255 8.74 7.46 2.07
N VAL A 256 7.80 6.81 1.37
CA VAL A 256 7.99 6.37 -0.02
C VAL A 256 8.24 7.57 -0.95
N ALA A 257 7.49 8.67 -0.83
CA ALA A 257 7.68 9.86 -1.65
C ALA A 257 9.10 10.45 -1.52
N TRP A 258 9.62 10.55 -0.32
CA TRP A 258 11.00 11.02 -0.08
C TRP A 258 12.05 9.97 -0.50
N GLY A 259 11.77 8.70 -0.27
CA GLY A 259 12.60 7.59 -0.74
C GLY A 259 12.73 7.58 -2.26
N LEU A 260 11.63 7.85 -2.99
CA LEU A 260 11.67 8.00 -4.45
C LEU A 260 12.70 9.05 -4.89
N ILE A 261 12.78 10.21 -4.23
CA ILE A 261 13.77 11.24 -4.60
C ILE A 261 15.19 10.70 -4.40
N CYS A 262 15.49 10.12 -3.25
CA CYS A 262 16.83 9.59 -2.99
C CYS A 262 17.21 8.48 -3.96
N GLU A 263 16.30 7.54 -4.23
CA GLU A 263 16.57 6.41 -5.14
C GLU A 263 16.63 6.84 -6.62
N LEU A 264 15.94 7.92 -7.01
CA LEU A 264 16.10 8.53 -8.33
C LEU A 264 17.41 9.32 -8.45
N LEU A 265 17.91 9.94 -7.38
CA LEU A 265 19.25 10.52 -7.34
C LEU A 265 20.32 9.43 -7.52
N LEU A 266 20.19 8.27 -6.87
CA LEU A 266 21.03 7.10 -7.12
C LEU A 266 20.88 6.59 -8.55
N SER A 267 19.67 6.54 -9.09
CA SER A 267 19.40 6.17 -10.48
C SER A 267 20.10 7.10 -11.48
N HIS A 268 20.14 8.40 -11.19
CA HIS A 268 20.88 9.36 -12.02
C HIS A 268 22.39 9.08 -11.98
N ARG A 269 22.94 8.80 -10.83
CA ARG A 269 24.37 8.53 -10.65
C ARG A 269 24.81 7.23 -11.33
N TYR A 270 24.06 6.16 -11.14
CA TYR A 270 24.43 4.83 -11.64
C TYR A 270 23.94 4.54 -13.07
N LEU A 271 22.74 4.99 -13.41
CA LEU A 271 22.03 4.62 -14.63
C LEU A 271 21.76 5.80 -15.58
N LYS A 272 22.19 7.02 -15.20
CA LYS A 272 21.96 8.26 -15.97
C LYS A 272 20.47 8.61 -16.14
N PHE A 273 19.66 8.31 -15.12
CA PHE A 273 18.25 8.75 -15.11
C PHE A 273 18.15 10.26 -15.30
N PRO A 274 17.16 10.78 -16.06
CA PRO A 274 17.07 12.21 -16.38
C PRO A 274 16.90 13.10 -15.14
N SER A 275 17.78 14.09 -14.96
CA SER A 275 17.77 15.02 -13.83
C SER A 275 16.55 15.94 -13.83
N GLU A 276 16.02 16.27 -15.02
CA GLU A 276 14.81 17.08 -15.17
C GLU A 276 13.60 16.41 -14.52
N THR A 277 13.45 15.10 -14.69
CA THR A 277 12.38 14.32 -14.07
C THR A 277 12.50 14.32 -12.54
N ILE A 278 13.73 14.25 -12.01
CA ILE A 278 13.97 14.35 -10.56
C ILE A 278 13.54 15.73 -10.04
N SER A 279 13.91 16.79 -10.75
CA SER A 279 13.58 18.16 -10.37
C SER A 279 12.06 18.40 -10.38
N GLU A 280 11.35 17.91 -11.39
CA GLU A 280 9.88 17.99 -11.48
C GLU A 280 9.22 17.24 -10.32
N LEU A 281 9.63 16.00 -10.06
CA LEU A 281 9.09 15.20 -8.96
C LEU A 281 9.41 15.83 -7.59
N ALA A 282 10.63 16.35 -7.41
CA ALA A 282 11.03 17.01 -6.17
C ALA A 282 10.20 18.26 -5.89
N ALA A 283 9.92 19.06 -6.92
CA ALA A 283 9.04 20.23 -6.78
C ALA A 283 7.61 19.81 -6.38
N TYR A 284 7.10 18.72 -6.97
CA TYR A 284 5.81 18.16 -6.59
C TYR A 284 5.81 17.67 -5.14
N ILE A 285 6.81 16.88 -4.77
CA ILE A 285 6.94 16.31 -3.40
C ILE A 285 7.11 17.43 -2.38
N TYR A 286 7.92 18.44 -2.65
CA TYR A 286 8.07 19.57 -1.73
C TYR A 286 6.75 20.32 -1.50
N ARG A 287 5.95 20.48 -2.55
CA ARG A 287 4.65 21.15 -2.47
C ARG A 287 3.65 20.41 -1.59
N HIS A 288 3.56 19.09 -1.75
CA HIS A 288 2.50 18.27 -1.16
C HIS A 288 2.92 17.52 0.12
N TYR A 289 4.16 17.06 0.18
CA TYR A 289 4.68 16.23 1.29
C TYR A 289 5.67 16.97 2.18
N ARG A 290 6.15 18.16 1.74
CA ARG A 290 7.29 18.84 2.34
C ARG A 290 8.56 17.98 2.24
N ALA A 291 9.55 18.23 3.10
CA ALA A 291 10.75 17.42 3.18
C ALA A 291 10.85 16.76 4.54
N PHE A 292 11.35 15.53 4.59
CA PHE A 292 11.72 14.89 5.85
C PHE A 292 13.07 15.44 6.31
N PRO A 293 13.16 16.05 7.50
CA PRO A 293 14.38 16.68 7.95
C PRO A 293 15.42 15.63 8.40
N ILE A 294 16.54 15.60 7.70
CA ILE A 294 17.72 14.81 8.06
C ILE A 294 18.96 15.68 8.12
N THR A 295 19.91 15.27 8.92
CA THR A 295 21.24 15.89 9.07
C THR A 295 22.32 14.84 8.82
N CYS A 296 23.59 15.26 8.64
CA CYS A 296 24.69 14.32 8.51
C CYS A 296 24.83 13.35 9.71
N LYS A 297 24.30 13.72 10.89
CA LYS A 297 24.30 12.86 12.07
C LYS A 297 23.35 11.66 11.95
N ASP A 298 22.39 11.73 11.05
CA ASP A 298 21.39 10.68 10.84
C ASP A 298 21.86 9.61 9.85
N TYR A 299 22.89 9.88 9.05
CA TYR A 299 23.29 9.04 7.92
C TYR A 299 23.66 7.62 8.33
N GLU A 300 24.47 7.46 9.37
CA GLU A 300 24.84 6.14 9.89
C GLU A 300 23.62 5.38 10.39
N THR A 301 22.74 6.03 11.14
CA THR A 301 21.49 5.42 11.62
C THR A 301 20.58 4.99 10.48
N LEU A 302 20.43 5.83 9.43
CA LEU A 302 19.64 5.48 8.24
C LEU A 302 20.26 4.30 7.50
N TYR A 303 21.58 4.26 7.36
CA TYR A 303 22.27 3.13 6.75
C TYR A 303 22.07 1.84 7.55
N GLU A 304 22.22 1.87 8.88
CA GLU A 304 21.93 0.72 9.73
C GLU A 304 20.48 0.23 9.59
N LEU A 305 19.50 1.15 9.55
CA LEU A 305 18.10 0.81 9.36
C LEU A 305 17.85 0.12 8.01
N MET A 306 18.55 0.53 6.95
CA MET A 306 18.47 -0.14 5.65
C MET A 306 19.09 -1.53 5.68
N THR A 307 20.19 -1.76 6.42
CA THR A 307 20.82 -3.10 6.51
C THR A 307 19.92 -4.16 7.15
N HIS A 308 18.99 -3.75 8.00
CA HIS A 308 18.01 -4.63 8.65
C HIS A 308 16.76 -4.90 7.80
N ASP A 309 16.63 -4.33 6.60
CA ASP A 309 15.51 -4.63 5.71
C ASP A 309 15.58 -6.10 5.23
N LYS A 310 14.43 -6.78 5.26
CA LYS A 310 14.26 -8.20 4.86
C LYS A 310 14.68 -8.50 3.42
N LYS A 311 14.82 -7.47 2.59
CA LYS A 311 15.18 -7.57 1.17
C LYS A 311 16.68 -7.76 0.95
N ASN A 312 17.50 -7.64 2.01
CA ASN A 312 18.94 -7.75 1.92
C ASN A 312 19.40 -9.20 1.87
N GLU A 313 20.23 -9.51 0.92
CA GLU A 313 20.90 -10.81 0.78
C GLU A 313 22.41 -10.63 0.95
N ALA A 314 23.04 -11.54 1.69
CA ALA A 314 24.50 -11.58 1.86
C ALA A 314 25.17 -10.30 2.39
N GLY A 315 24.45 -9.45 3.15
CA GLY A 315 25.01 -8.23 3.76
C GLY A 315 25.05 -7.00 2.85
N TYR A 316 24.50 -7.07 1.66
CA TYR A 316 24.37 -5.93 0.74
C TYR A 316 22.95 -5.37 0.78
N ILE A 317 22.84 -4.03 0.67
CA ILE A 317 21.55 -3.35 0.53
C ILE A 317 21.14 -3.40 -0.93
N ASN A 318 20.00 -4.05 -1.20
CA ASN A 318 19.44 -4.17 -2.54
C ASN A 318 18.51 -2.99 -2.86
N PHE A 319 18.79 -2.31 -3.97
CA PHE A 319 17.98 -1.22 -4.49
C PHE A 319 17.23 -1.62 -5.76
N THR A 320 16.07 -1.03 -5.94
CA THR A 320 15.45 -0.89 -7.26
C THR A 320 15.75 0.51 -7.77
N LEU A 321 16.40 0.63 -8.92
CA LEU A 321 16.72 1.88 -9.57
C LEU A 321 16.02 1.98 -10.93
N LEU A 322 16.01 3.17 -11.55
CA LEU A 322 15.45 3.39 -12.89
C LEU A 322 16.53 3.82 -13.88
N GLN A 323 16.57 3.20 -15.04
CA GLN A 323 17.34 3.71 -16.17
C GLN A 323 16.61 4.89 -16.84
N THR A 324 15.31 4.76 -17.01
CA THR A 324 14.36 5.80 -17.45
C THR A 324 12.97 5.42 -16.92
N ILE A 325 11.98 6.30 -17.03
CA ILE A 325 10.59 5.94 -16.69
C ILE A 325 10.19 4.69 -17.49
N GLY A 326 9.62 3.69 -16.82
CA GLY A 326 9.22 2.42 -17.38
C GLY A 326 10.34 1.38 -17.54
N LYS A 327 11.56 1.67 -17.11
CA LYS A 327 12.69 0.72 -17.17
C LYS A 327 13.34 0.53 -15.79
N PRO A 328 12.69 -0.20 -14.88
CA PRO A 328 13.28 -0.53 -13.59
C PRO A 328 14.43 -1.53 -13.75
N VAL A 329 15.46 -1.36 -12.93
CA VAL A 329 16.59 -2.26 -12.76
C VAL A 329 16.58 -2.70 -11.31
N ILE A 330 16.36 -3.99 -11.09
CA ILE A 330 16.28 -4.60 -9.76
C ILE A 330 17.65 -5.11 -9.29
N ASP A 331 17.76 -5.39 -8.00
CA ASP A 331 18.97 -5.95 -7.37
C ASP A 331 20.24 -5.13 -7.65
N CYS A 332 20.11 -3.78 -7.62
CA CYS A 332 21.23 -2.88 -7.73
C CYS A 332 21.96 -2.77 -6.38
N HIS A 333 23.26 -3.03 -6.39
CA HIS A 333 24.13 -2.79 -5.23
C HIS A 333 24.65 -1.37 -5.28
N VAL A 334 24.53 -0.66 -4.16
CA VAL A 334 24.98 0.74 -4.02
C VAL A 334 25.91 0.82 -2.82
N ASP A 335 27.08 1.45 -3.03
CA ASP A 335 28.04 1.64 -1.97
C ASP A 335 27.54 2.64 -0.91
N LYS A 336 27.98 2.47 0.33
CA LYS A 336 27.60 3.31 1.46
C LYS A 336 27.83 4.80 1.19
N GLU A 337 28.99 5.12 0.62
CA GLU A 337 29.40 6.48 0.28
C GLU A 337 28.44 7.12 -0.72
N GLU A 338 27.96 6.35 -1.71
CA GLU A 338 27.01 6.83 -2.71
C GLU A 338 25.61 7.06 -2.12
N ILE A 339 25.21 6.26 -1.14
CA ILE A 339 23.97 6.49 -0.38
C ILE A 339 24.08 7.82 0.39
N PHE A 340 25.23 8.09 1.01
CA PHE A 340 25.45 9.35 1.74
C PHE A 340 25.46 10.56 0.80
N VAL A 341 26.05 10.43 -0.39
CA VAL A 341 25.97 11.45 -1.44
C VAL A 341 24.50 11.70 -1.85
N ALA A 342 23.68 10.65 -1.97
CA ALA A 342 22.26 10.82 -2.27
C ALA A 342 21.52 11.58 -1.14
N PHE A 343 21.88 11.38 0.12
CA PHE A 343 21.34 12.15 1.24
C PHE A 343 21.80 13.61 1.22
N ASP A 344 23.06 13.90 0.87
CA ASP A 344 23.53 15.27 0.68
C ASP A 344 22.76 15.97 -0.44
N LEU A 345 22.63 15.34 -1.60
CA LEU A 345 21.86 15.86 -2.73
C LEU A 345 20.37 16.07 -2.39
N TYR A 346 19.77 15.16 -1.61
CA TYR A 346 18.42 15.32 -1.10
C TYR A 346 18.29 16.55 -0.21
N ARG A 347 19.23 16.76 0.72
CA ARG A 347 19.23 17.93 1.59
C ARG A 347 19.40 19.22 0.82
N ASP A 348 20.31 19.25 -0.15
CA ASP A 348 20.55 20.42 -1.01
C ASP A 348 19.29 20.76 -1.82
N LEU A 349 18.64 19.74 -2.40
CA LEU A 349 17.43 19.87 -3.21
C LEU A 349 16.27 20.48 -2.42
N PHE A 350 16.13 20.13 -1.15
CA PHE A 350 15.08 20.62 -0.24
C PHE A 350 15.53 21.74 0.71
N LYS A 351 16.78 22.19 0.63
CA LYS A 351 17.37 23.25 1.46
C LYS A 351 17.27 22.96 2.97
N LEU A 352 17.64 21.74 3.37
CA LEU A 352 17.65 21.25 4.76
C LEU A 352 18.98 21.55 5.46
#